data_cf1b839ea8778b8ef0bfb58efe63d938
#
_entry.id   cf1b839ea8778b8ef0bfb58efe63d938
#
_cell.length_a   1.000
_cell.length_b   1.000
_cell.length_c   1.000
_cell.angle_alpha   90.00
_cell.angle_beta   90.00
_cell.angle_gamma   90.00
#
_symmetry.space_group_name_H-M   'P 1'
#
loop_
_entity.id
_entity.type
_entity.pdbx_description
1 polymer ?
#
loop_
_entity_poly.entity_id
_entity_poly.type
_entity_poly.pdbx_seq_one_letter_code
_entity_poly.pdbx_strand_id
1 'polypeptide(L)'
;MHRQHGRNFFFFNAPVGLIFTIDRALEIGSWLDYGMFIQNVMLAAREIGLHTCPQAAFTGHHRIIREHVGFPESQALVCGMSLGYADPGAIENTLVTEREPVDKFTRFFDL
;
A
#
# COMPACT_ATOMS: atom_id res chain seq x y z
N MET A 1 18.71 9.14 1.01
CA MET A 1 17.27 9.22 1.33
C MET A 1 16.43 9.80 0.19
N HIS A 2 16.71 11.00 -0.35
CA HIS A 2 15.89 11.61 -1.44
C HIS A 2 15.80 10.77 -2.72
N ARG A 3 16.87 10.09 -3.13
CA ARG A 3 16.89 9.27 -4.36
C ARG A 3 15.95 8.06 -4.25
N GLN A 4 15.90 7.40 -3.10
CA GLN A 4 15.01 6.25 -2.85
C GLN A 4 13.55 6.70 -2.75
N HIS A 5 13.28 7.84 -2.10
CA HIS A 5 11.94 8.40 -2.03
C HIS A 5 11.36 8.71 -3.42
N GLY A 6 12.19 9.25 -4.32
CA GLY A 6 11.77 9.53 -5.71
C GLY A 6 11.37 8.28 -6.50
N ARG A 7 11.94 7.11 -6.19
CA ARG A 7 11.60 5.85 -6.86
C ARG A 7 10.16 5.38 -6.62
N ASN A 8 9.50 5.87 -5.55
CA ASN A 8 8.08 5.61 -5.33
C ASN A 8 7.24 5.98 -6.56
N PHE A 9 7.50 7.15 -7.16
CA PHE A 9 6.73 7.69 -8.29
C PHE A 9 6.98 6.97 -9.62
N PHE A 10 7.92 6.06 -9.64
CA PHE A 10 8.16 5.12 -10.72
C PHE A 10 7.77 3.69 -10.35
N PHE A 11 6.97 3.51 -9.31
CA PHE A 11 6.56 2.20 -8.78
C PHE A 11 7.75 1.25 -8.56
N PHE A 12 8.93 1.78 -8.20
CA PHE A 12 10.20 1.02 -8.07
C PHE A 12 10.56 0.20 -9.32
N ASN A 13 10.18 0.66 -10.50
CA ASN A 13 10.30 -0.02 -11.80
C ASN A 13 9.49 -1.33 -11.91
N ALA A 14 8.48 -1.53 -11.07
CA ALA A 14 7.56 -2.65 -11.23
C ALA A 14 6.78 -2.53 -12.55
N PRO A 15 6.45 -3.65 -13.20
CA PRO A 15 5.72 -3.65 -14.48
C PRO A 15 4.28 -3.18 -14.35
N VAL A 16 3.70 -3.22 -13.14
CA VAL A 16 2.33 -2.80 -12.87
C VAL A 16 2.29 -1.85 -11.68
N GLY A 17 1.62 -0.73 -11.86
CA GLY A 17 1.24 0.21 -10.80
C GLY A 17 -0.27 0.20 -10.61
N LEU A 18 -0.72 0.01 -9.38
CA LEU A 18 -2.12 0.11 -8.99
C LEU A 18 -2.36 1.42 -8.26
N ILE A 19 -3.51 2.03 -8.50
CA ILE A 19 -3.97 3.22 -7.76
C ILE A 19 -5.26 2.85 -7.04
N PHE A 20 -5.27 3.05 -5.73
CA PHE A 20 -6.40 2.74 -4.86
C PHE A 20 -7.11 4.02 -4.47
N THR A 21 -8.41 4.04 -4.70
CA THR A 21 -9.28 5.17 -4.35
C THR A 21 -10.49 4.70 -3.58
N ILE A 22 -11.06 5.57 -2.76
CA ILE A 22 -12.26 5.32 -1.97
C ILE A 22 -13.21 6.51 -2.07
N ASP A 23 -14.51 6.28 -2.04
CA ASP A 23 -15.49 7.36 -2.02
C ASP A 23 -15.34 8.20 -0.74
N ARG A 24 -15.32 9.53 -0.88
CA ARG A 24 -15.15 10.47 0.25
C ARG A 24 -16.32 10.47 1.22
N ALA A 25 -17.49 10.02 0.78
CA ALA A 25 -18.68 9.91 1.63
C ALA A 25 -18.60 8.72 2.61
N LEU A 26 -17.66 7.79 2.38
CA LEU A 26 -17.49 6.64 3.24
C LEU A 26 -16.69 6.98 4.51
N GLU A 27 -17.17 6.49 5.63
CA GLU A 27 -16.63 6.74 6.95
C GLU A 27 -15.64 5.65 7.40
N ILE A 28 -15.22 5.75 8.66
CA ILE A 28 -14.09 5.01 9.23
C ILE A 28 -14.22 3.47 9.12
N GLY A 29 -15.46 2.93 9.22
CA GLY A 29 -15.71 1.50 9.03
C GLY A 29 -15.32 1.02 7.64
N SER A 30 -15.72 1.76 6.61
CA SER A 30 -15.37 1.44 5.23
C SER A 30 -13.87 1.58 4.95
N TRP A 31 -13.18 2.47 5.63
CA TRP A 31 -11.72 2.58 5.54
C TRP A 31 -11.02 1.36 6.15
N LEU A 32 -11.57 0.82 7.24
CA LEU A 32 -11.09 -0.42 7.85
C LEU A 32 -11.27 -1.60 6.88
N ASP A 33 -12.45 -1.75 6.29
CA ASP A 33 -12.75 -2.79 5.29
C ASP A 33 -11.84 -2.65 4.06
N TYR A 34 -11.60 -1.42 3.66
CA TYR A 34 -10.74 -1.15 2.49
C TYR A 34 -9.28 -1.53 2.75
N GLY A 35 -8.78 -1.32 3.97
CA GLY A 35 -7.46 -1.78 4.39
C GLY A 35 -7.35 -3.32 4.31
N MET A 36 -8.37 -4.04 4.75
CA MET A 36 -8.46 -5.51 4.63
C MET A 36 -8.52 -5.96 3.17
N PHE A 37 -9.25 -5.24 2.31
CA PHE A 37 -9.27 -5.49 0.87
C PHE A 37 -7.88 -5.34 0.24
N ILE A 38 -7.17 -4.25 0.53
CA ILE A 38 -5.80 -4.02 0.05
C ILE A 38 -4.87 -5.15 0.51
N GLN A 39 -4.98 -5.58 1.76
CA GLN A 39 -4.22 -6.71 2.29
C GLN A 39 -4.53 -8.02 1.54
N ASN A 40 -5.80 -8.27 1.20
CA ASN A 40 -6.18 -9.45 0.42
C ASN A 40 -5.58 -9.43 -0.99
N VAL A 41 -5.51 -8.25 -1.64
CA VAL A 41 -4.81 -8.10 -2.93
C VAL A 41 -3.34 -8.48 -2.79
N MET A 42 -2.68 -8.05 -1.71
CA MET A 42 -1.27 -8.40 -1.45
C MET A 42 -1.08 -9.91 -1.23
N LEU A 43 -1.97 -10.55 -0.47
CA LEU A 43 -1.92 -12.00 -0.22
C LEU A 43 -2.15 -12.80 -1.49
N ALA A 44 -3.17 -12.43 -2.29
CA ALA A 44 -3.44 -13.08 -3.57
C ALA A 44 -2.26 -12.95 -4.55
N ALA A 45 -1.59 -11.80 -4.58
CA ALA A 45 -0.38 -11.63 -5.37
C ALA A 45 0.73 -12.58 -4.92
N ARG A 46 0.90 -12.77 -3.61
CA ARG A 46 1.90 -13.71 -3.06
C ARG A 46 1.61 -15.16 -3.41
N GLU A 47 0.35 -15.56 -3.46
CA GLU A 47 -0.06 -16.92 -3.84
C GLU A 47 0.43 -17.32 -5.24
N ILE A 48 0.44 -16.36 -6.17
CA ILE A 48 0.92 -16.57 -7.55
C ILE A 48 2.38 -16.15 -7.76
N GLY A 49 3.15 -15.98 -6.68
CA GLY A 49 4.58 -15.68 -6.73
C GLY A 49 4.95 -14.22 -6.98
N LEU A 50 3.97 -13.31 -7.01
CA LEU A 50 4.22 -11.87 -7.16
C LEU A 50 4.47 -11.19 -5.81
N HIS A 51 5.07 -10.01 -5.88
CA HIS A 51 5.35 -9.14 -4.74
C HIS A 51 4.64 -7.81 -4.92
N THR A 52 4.28 -7.19 -3.82
CA THR A 52 3.61 -5.89 -3.78
C THR A 52 4.30 -4.93 -2.83
N CYS A 53 4.18 -3.64 -3.11
CA CYS A 53 4.63 -2.59 -2.21
C CYS A 53 3.61 -1.45 -2.20
N PRO A 54 2.77 -1.33 -1.16
CA PRO A 54 1.85 -0.19 -1.03
C PRO A 54 2.64 1.09 -0.73
N GLN A 55 2.21 2.20 -1.33
CA GLN A 55 2.97 3.44 -1.39
C GLN A 55 2.08 4.64 -1.06
N ALA A 56 2.11 5.09 0.20
CA ALA A 56 1.38 6.28 0.64
C ALA A 56 1.93 7.60 0.03
N ALA A 57 3.16 7.58 -0.51
CA ALA A 57 3.81 8.74 -1.11
C ALA A 57 2.95 9.42 -2.21
N PHE A 58 2.11 8.67 -2.90
CA PHE A 58 1.23 9.18 -3.94
C PHE A 58 0.15 10.16 -3.42
N THR A 59 -0.26 10.05 -2.16
CA THR A 59 -1.34 10.88 -1.59
C THR A 59 -1.04 12.37 -1.63
N GLY A 60 0.22 12.76 -1.50
CA GLY A 60 0.67 14.15 -1.62
C GLY A 60 0.49 14.75 -3.03
N HIS A 61 0.31 13.90 -4.05
CA HIS A 61 0.18 14.30 -5.44
C HIS A 61 -1.20 13.96 -6.04
N HIS A 62 -2.22 13.78 -5.18
CA HIS A 62 -3.55 13.31 -5.55
C HIS A 62 -4.21 14.10 -6.70
N ARG A 63 -3.95 15.41 -6.83
CA ARG A 63 -4.52 16.25 -7.90
C ARG A 63 -3.97 15.84 -9.26
N ILE A 64 -2.65 15.74 -9.40
CA ILE A 64 -1.96 15.35 -10.63
C ILE A 64 -2.37 13.93 -11.03
N ILE A 65 -2.39 13.01 -10.04
CA ILE A 65 -2.75 11.62 -10.29
C ILE A 65 -4.21 11.51 -10.74
N ARG A 66 -5.13 12.26 -10.12
CA ARG A 66 -6.53 12.27 -10.53
C ARG A 66 -6.70 12.75 -11.98
N GLU A 67 -6.04 13.83 -12.37
CA GLU A 67 -6.08 14.33 -13.73
C GLU A 67 -5.57 13.31 -14.75
N HIS A 68 -4.54 12.56 -14.39
CA HIS A 68 -3.89 11.59 -15.27
C HIS A 68 -4.64 10.26 -15.35
N VAL A 69 -5.13 9.75 -14.21
CA VAL A 69 -5.82 8.45 -14.11
C VAL A 69 -7.32 8.57 -14.35
N GLY A 70 -7.91 9.74 -14.13
CA GLY A 70 -9.31 10.04 -14.48
C GLY A 70 -10.33 9.60 -13.42
N PHE A 71 -9.96 9.40 -12.15
CA PHE A 71 -10.94 9.09 -11.12
C PHE A 71 -11.72 10.35 -10.66
N PRO A 72 -13.00 10.22 -10.28
CA PRO A 72 -13.87 11.36 -9.99
C PRO A 72 -13.46 12.09 -8.71
N GLU A 73 -13.91 13.35 -8.60
CA GLU A 73 -13.61 14.21 -7.46
C GLU A 73 -14.22 13.68 -6.14
N SER A 74 -15.33 12.93 -6.25
CA SER A 74 -15.94 12.22 -5.12
C SER A 74 -15.06 11.17 -4.48
N GLN A 75 -13.98 10.76 -5.15
CA GLN A 75 -13.04 9.78 -4.61
C GLN A 75 -11.80 10.42 -4.02
N ALA A 76 -11.29 9.82 -2.94
CA ALA A 76 -9.99 10.10 -2.34
C ALA A 76 -8.96 9.08 -2.79
N LEU A 77 -7.75 9.54 -3.11
CA LEU A 77 -6.60 8.67 -3.32
C LEU A 77 -6.14 8.10 -1.98
N VAL A 78 -6.11 6.79 -1.86
CA VAL A 78 -5.68 6.08 -0.64
C VAL A 78 -4.18 5.76 -0.70
N CYS A 79 -3.74 5.09 -1.76
CA CYS A 79 -2.33 4.80 -2.00
C CYS A 79 -2.09 4.37 -3.45
N GLY A 80 -0.83 4.32 -3.84
CA GLY A 80 -0.38 3.50 -4.96
C GLY A 80 0.09 2.13 -4.46
N MET A 81 0.29 1.19 -5.38
CA MET A 81 0.93 -0.08 -5.08
C MET A 81 1.72 -0.57 -6.28
N SER A 82 2.99 -0.86 -6.07
CA SER A 82 3.81 -1.57 -7.06
C SER A 82 3.45 -3.05 -7.05
N LEU A 83 3.37 -3.67 -8.22
CA LEU A 83 3.13 -5.11 -8.37
C LEU A 83 4.09 -5.69 -9.40
N GLY A 84 4.83 -6.73 -9.01
CA GLY A 84 5.82 -7.38 -9.85
C GLY A 84 6.66 -8.40 -9.08
N TYR A 85 7.84 -8.68 -9.56
CA TYR A 85 8.80 -9.54 -8.88
C TYR A 85 9.77 -8.69 -8.05
N ALA A 86 10.03 -9.10 -6.80
CA ALA A 86 11.03 -8.43 -5.98
C ALA A 86 12.43 -8.59 -6.57
N ASP A 87 13.21 -7.51 -6.56
CA ASP A 87 14.63 -7.55 -6.91
C ASP A 87 15.41 -8.19 -5.75
N PRO A 88 16.00 -9.38 -5.91
CA PRO A 88 16.75 -10.03 -4.84
C PRO A 88 18.06 -9.31 -4.50
N GLY A 89 18.53 -8.43 -5.39
CA GLY A 89 19.74 -7.62 -5.17
C GLY A 89 19.48 -6.29 -4.45
N ALA A 90 18.20 -5.92 -4.25
CA ALA A 90 17.86 -4.67 -3.57
C ALA A 90 18.01 -4.81 -2.07
N ILE A 91 18.87 -3.98 -1.47
CA ILE A 91 19.15 -4.00 -0.03
C ILE A 91 17.89 -3.73 0.80
N GLU A 92 16.96 -2.95 0.28
CA GLU A 92 15.68 -2.63 0.93
C GLU A 92 14.82 -3.88 1.18
N ASN A 93 14.98 -4.92 0.35
CA ASN A 93 14.26 -6.19 0.49
C ASN A 93 14.87 -7.13 1.53
N THR A 94 16.05 -6.80 2.08
CA THR A 94 16.70 -7.57 3.15
C THR A 94 16.28 -7.13 4.54
N LEU A 95 15.52 -6.03 4.66
CA LEU A 95 15.06 -5.51 5.93
C LEU A 95 14.05 -6.46 6.58
N VAL A 96 14.44 -7.01 7.73
CA VAL A 96 13.54 -7.77 8.61
C VAL A 96 13.14 -6.88 9.77
N THR A 97 11.84 -6.57 9.85
CA THR A 97 11.32 -5.75 10.95
C THR A 97 10.93 -6.63 12.13
N GLU A 98 11.27 -6.18 13.35
CA GLU A 98 10.82 -6.82 14.57
C GLU A 98 9.30 -6.72 14.74
N ARG A 99 8.74 -7.65 15.51
CA ARG A 99 7.33 -7.65 15.93
C ARG A 99 7.26 -7.61 17.44
N GLU A 100 6.40 -6.74 17.95
CA GLU A 100 6.12 -6.72 19.38
C GLU A 100 5.50 -8.06 19.82
N PRO A 101 5.91 -8.62 20.95
CA PRO A 101 5.24 -9.76 21.56
C PRO A 101 3.78 -9.44 21.89
N VAL A 102 2.91 -10.45 21.81
CA VAL A 102 1.46 -10.26 21.99
C VAL A 102 1.10 -9.65 23.35
N ASP A 103 1.81 -10.03 24.41
CA ASP A 103 1.62 -9.51 25.77
C ASP A 103 1.95 -8.01 25.93
N LYS A 104 2.67 -7.41 24.97
CA LYS A 104 2.98 -5.97 24.98
C LYS A 104 1.84 -5.09 24.51
N PHE A 105 0.99 -5.59 23.63
CA PHE A 105 -0.12 -4.79 23.04
C PHE A 105 -1.50 -5.38 23.30
N THR A 106 -1.59 -6.54 23.97
CA THR A 106 -2.85 -7.23 24.26
C THR A 106 -3.02 -7.40 25.75
N ARG A 107 -4.24 -7.21 26.24
CA ARG A 107 -4.63 -7.56 27.59
C ARG A 107 -5.70 -8.64 27.53
N PHE A 108 -5.43 -9.77 28.16
CA PHE A 108 -6.40 -10.86 28.32
C PHE A 108 -7.19 -10.64 29.60
N PHE A 109 -8.51 -10.86 29.52
CA PHE A 109 -9.40 -10.84 30.67
C PHE A 109 -9.97 -12.26 30.81
N ASP A 110 -9.72 -12.89 31.96
CA ASP A 110 -10.37 -14.15 32.31
C ASP A 110 -11.81 -13.83 32.67
N LEU A 111 -12.77 -14.56 32.07
CA LEU A 111 -14.21 -14.45 32.33
C LEU A 111 -14.61 -15.45 33.41
#